data_64dcf4dd0673ba7dd3b0845bb192c0ee
#
_entry.id   64dcf4dd0673ba7dd3b0845bb192c0ee
#
_cell.length_a   1.000
_cell.length_b   1.000
_cell.length_c   1.000
_cell.angle_alpha   90.00
_cell.angle_beta   90.00
_cell.angle_gamma   90.00
#
_symmetry.space_group_name_H-M   'P 1'
#
loop_
_entity.id
_entity.type
_entity.pdbx_description
1 polymer ?
#
loop_
_entity_poly.entity_id
_entity_poly.type
_entity_poly.pdbx_seq_one_letter_code
_entity_poly.pdbx_strand_id
1 'polypeptide(L)'
;GQIRRQRQMCIRDSFSNGDIDGFDFQWGGRLYGVGDYSYQNIKKTQRQKMTIGGEEVVEIDINASYLTILHGISGYPLPKRDDLYAIGGYNRTVVKAWITATIGHHGFHSRWPKNAIQEIKDAGIDKPAELTMGLLQPVILDHFPMLADWPSQKVTWADLMFTESEIIIGTMLELMHSYGIACFSVHDSIIVRKSDQQIAMETLKDQFFRRTGIEPRLKVN
;
A
#
# COMPACT_ATOMS: atom_id res chain seq x y z
N GLY A 1 -35.03 1.48 4.01
CA GLY A 1 -33.83 1.50 4.88
C GLY A 1 -32.52 1.28 4.13
N GLN A 2 -32.50 0.46 3.06
CA GLN A 2 -31.27 0.14 2.31
C GLN A 2 -30.78 1.29 1.41
N ILE A 3 -31.67 2.09 0.85
CA ILE A 3 -31.31 3.21 -0.05
C ILE A 3 -30.59 4.36 0.71
N ARG A 4 -30.89 4.55 2.00
CA ARG A 4 -30.19 5.57 2.82
C ARG A 4 -28.74 5.19 3.14
N ARG A 5 -28.39 3.90 3.25
CA ARG A 5 -27.01 3.45 3.52
C ARG A 5 -26.08 3.63 2.31
N GLN A 6 -26.60 3.48 1.09
CA GLN A 6 -25.80 3.71 -0.13
C GLN A 6 -25.44 5.18 -0.36
N ARG A 7 -26.24 6.13 0.12
CA ARG A 7 -25.95 7.57 0.00
C ARG A 7 -24.89 8.08 0.97
N GLN A 8 -24.45 7.29 1.96
CA GLN A 8 -23.43 7.67 2.93
C GLN A 8 -22.01 7.21 2.55
N MET A 9 -21.85 6.46 1.47
CA MET A 9 -20.52 6.13 0.92
C MET A 9 -20.12 7.17 -0.13
N CYS A 10 -20.06 8.44 0.25
CA CYS A 10 -19.33 9.41 -0.55
C CYS A 10 -17.86 9.08 -0.43
N ILE A 11 -17.22 8.79 -1.56
CA ILE A 11 -15.78 8.59 -1.68
C ILE A 11 -15.16 9.97 -1.82
N ARG A 12 -14.16 10.25 -0.98
CA ARG A 12 -13.34 11.45 -1.08
C ARG A 12 -11.96 11.02 -1.59
N ASP A 13 -11.50 11.65 -2.66
CA ASP A 13 -10.10 11.57 -3.05
C ASP A 13 -9.20 12.39 -2.11
N SER A 14 -7.91 12.10 -2.13
CA SER A 14 -6.92 12.76 -1.28
C SER A 14 -5.74 13.24 -2.11
N PHE A 15 -6.01 14.01 -3.16
CA PHE A 15 -4.93 14.66 -3.88
C PHE A 15 -4.23 15.68 -2.99
N SER A 16 -2.89 15.63 -2.98
CA SER A 16 -2.07 16.60 -2.27
C SER A 16 -1.78 17.80 -3.17
N ASN A 17 -1.79 19.00 -2.58
CA ASN A 17 -1.37 20.26 -3.27
C ASN A 17 -2.14 20.58 -4.55
N GLY A 18 -3.43 20.27 -4.65
CA GLY A 18 -4.27 20.53 -5.82
C GLY A 18 -4.46 22.02 -6.19
N ASP A 19 -3.98 22.93 -5.34
CA ASP A 19 -4.02 24.39 -5.49
C ASP A 19 -2.70 25.00 -6.00
N ILE A 20 -1.70 24.16 -6.30
CA ILE A 20 -0.42 24.63 -6.84
C ILE A 20 -0.49 24.68 -8.37
N ASP A 21 -0.10 25.82 -8.97
CA ASP A 21 0.00 25.98 -10.42
C ASP A 21 0.92 24.90 -11.04
N GLY A 22 0.42 24.22 -12.08
CA GLY A 22 1.12 23.12 -12.73
C GLY A 22 0.95 21.77 -12.03
N PHE A 23 0.09 21.69 -11.00
CA PHE A 23 -0.30 20.45 -10.36
C PHE A 23 -1.39 19.74 -11.19
N ASP A 24 -1.04 18.61 -11.79
CA ASP A 24 -1.95 17.82 -12.64
C ASP A 24 -2.67 16.70 -11.86
N PHE A 25 -2.95 16.89 -10.56
CA PHE A 25 -3.56 15.88 -9.67
C PHE A 25 -2.81 14.54 -9.66
N GLN A 26 -1.50 14.59 -9.71
CA GLN A 26 -0.62 13.40 -9.75
C GLN A 26 0.00 13.04 -8.40
N TRP A 27 -0.47 13.62 -7.29
CA TRP A 27 0.02 13.35 -5.93
C TRP A 27 -1.12 12.91 -5.02
N GLY A 28 -0.99 11.74 -4.44
CA GLY A 28 -2.00 11.17 -3.56
C GLY A 28 -3.05 10.35 -4.32
N GLY A 29 -4.32 10.73 -4.26
CA GLY A 29 -5.40 10.12 -5.06
C GLY A 29 -6.07 8.90 -4.45
N ARG A 30 -5.69 8.47 -3.24
CA ARG A 30 -6.41 7.39 -2.54
C ARG A 30 -7.87 7.75 -2.28
N LEU A 31 -8.74 6.77 -2.46
CA LEU A 31 -10.16 6.91 -2.16
C LEU A 31 -10.42 6.63 -0.67
N TYR A 32 -11.11 7.53 -0.01
CA TYR A 32 -11.53 7.38 1.39
C TYR A 32 -13.05 7.43 1.51
N GLY A 33 -13.60 6.52 2.32
CA GLY A 33 -15.01 6.60 2.70
C GLY A 33 -15.25 7.80 3.59
N VAL A 34 -16.32 8.55 3.31
CA VAL A 34 -16.74 9.70 4.14
C VAL A 34 -17.62 9.22 5.27
N GLY A 35 -17.31 9.64 6.51
CA GLY A 35 -18.06 9.35 7.72
C GLY A 35 -17.43 8.29 8.62
N ASP A 36 -17.89 8.25 9.88
CA ASP A 36 -17.29 7.42 10.94
C ASP A 36 -17.53 5.90 10.74
N TYR A 37 -18.46 5.52 9.89
CA TYR A 37 -18.86 4.12 9.62
C TYR A 37 -18.50 3.67 8.19
N SER A 38 -17.25 3.89 7.78
CA SER A 38 -16.75 3.36 6.53
C SER A 38 -16.22 1.93 6.74
N TYR A 39 -16.39 1.06 5.72
CA TYR A 39 -15.75 -0.27 5.70
C TYR A 39 -14.22 -0.17 5.80
N GLN A 40 -13.63 0.94 5.41
CA GLN A 40 -12.18 1.19 5.53
C GLN A 40 -11.74 1.41 6.98
N ASN A 41 -12.64 1.90 7.85
CA ASN A 41 -12.33 2.25 9.25
C ASN A 41 -12.57 1.08 10.23
N ILE A 42 -13.21 0.00 9.79
CA ILE A 42 -13.42 -1.18 10.63
C ILE A 42 -12.21 -2.12 10.60
N LYS A 43 -12.03 -2.90 11.66
CA LYS A 43 -10.93 -3.87 11.76
C LYS A 43 -11.00 -4.90 10.63
N LYS A 44 -9.86 -5.36 10.14
CA LYS A 44 -9.74 -6.39 9.10
C LYS A 44 -10.61 -7.63 9.39
N THR A 45 -10.59 -8.10 10.63
CA THR A 45 -11.42 -9.24 11.08
C THR A 45 -12.93 -9.01 10.98
N GLN A 46 -13.37 -7.75 10.93
CA GLN A 46 -14.76 -7.39 10.69
C GLN A 46 -15.04 -7.26 9.18
N ARG A 47 -14.09 -6.74 8.40
CA ARG A 47 -14.22 -6.68 6.93
C ARG A 47 -14.37 -8.07 6.31
N GLN A 48 -13.64 -9.06 6.82
CA GLN A 48 -13.74 -10.46 6.40
C GLN A 48 -15.12 -11.10 6.62
N LYS A 49 -15.99 -10.46 7.44
CA LYS A 49 -17.38 -10.89 7.66
C LYS A 49 -18.39 -10.15 6.79
N MET A 50 -17.92 -9.25 5.94
CA MET A 50 -18.79 -8.56 4.98
C MET A 50 -19.26 -9.53 3.91
N THR A 51 -20.37 -9.16 3.25
CA THR A 51 -20.85 -9.87 2.06
C THR A 51 -21.14 -8.87 0.94
N ILE A 52 -20.93 -9.32 -0.28
CA ILE A 52 -21.34 -8.61 -1.49
C ILE A 52 -22.40 -9.46 -2.20
N GLY A 53 -23.63 -8.94 -2.31
CA GLY A 53 -24.73 -9.71 -2.91
C GLY A 53 -25.09 -11.00 -2.15
N GLY A 54 -24.77 -11.07 -0.84
CA GLY A 54 -25.02 -12.24 0.00
C GLY A 54 -23.89 -13.28 0.00
N GLU A 55 -22.83 -13.06 -0.77
CA GLU A 55 -21.66 -13.95 -0.85
C GLU A 55 -20.49 -13.43 0.00
N GLU A 56 -19.71 -14.34 0.58
CA GLU A 56 -18.48 -14.02 1.32
C GLU A 56 -17.48 -13.24 0.46
N VAL A 57 -16.71 -12.38 1.11
CA VAL A 57 -15.67 -11.59 0.47
C VAL A 57 -14.28 -12.10 0.77
N VAL A 58 -13.34 -11.74 -0.09
CA VAL A 58 -11.89 -11.85 0.14
C VAL A 58 -11.25 -10.48 -0.01
N GLU A 59 -10.23 -10.19 0.78
CA GLU A 59 -9.38 -9.01 0.66
C GLU A 59 -8.06 -9.40 0.02
N ILE A 60 -7.76 -8.84 -1.14
CA ILE A 60 -6.54 -9.08 -1.92
C ILE A 60 -5.62 -7.88 -1.74
N ASP A 61 -4.47 -8.10 -1.12
CA ASP A 61 -3.52 -7.10 -0.63
C ASP A 61 -2.23 -7.16 -1.48
N ILE A 62 -1.69 -6.00 -1.85
CA ILE A 62 -0.40 -5.90 -2.53
C ILE A 62 0.71 -5.98 -1.47
N ASN A 63 1.54 -7.01 -1.54
CA ASN A 63 2.63 -7.17 -0.59
C ASN A 63 3.67 -6.05 -0.77
N ALA A 64 3.94 -5.30 0.32
CA ALA A 64 4.90 -4.20 0.35
C ALA A 64 4.71 -3.19 -0.80
N SER A 65 3.47 -2.71 -1.00
CA SER A 65 3.03 -1.94 -2.16
C SER A 65 4.03 -0.84 -2.58
N TYR A 66 4.34 0.11 -1.72
CA TYR A 66 5.27 1.21 -2.05
C TYR A 66 6.66 0.74 -2.43
N LEU A 67 7.21 -0.25 -1.71
CA LEU A 67 8.52 -0.78 -2.01
C LEU A 67 8.51 -1.53 -3.35
N THR A 68 7.44 -2.26 -3.65
CA THR A 68 7.26 -2.95 -4.93
C THR A 68 7.11 -1.96 -6.07
N ILE A 69 6.30 -0.90 -5.90
CA ILE A 69 6.18 0.18 -6.90
C ILE A 69 7.54 0.83 -7.14
N LEU A 70 8.29 1.15 -6.07
CA LEU A 70 9.61 1.77 -6.19
C LEU A 70 10.60 0.89 -6.96
N HIS A 71 10.59 -0.44 -6.77
CA HIS A 71 11.36 -1.36 -7.59
C HIS A 71 11.04 -1.22 -9.08
N GLY A 72 9.75 -1.21 -9.42
CA GLY A 72 9.31 -1.12 -10.82
C GLY A 72 9.72 0.20 -11.47
N ILE A 73 9.36 1.34 -10.88
CA ILE A 73 9.64 2.65 -11.46
C ILE A 73 11.13 3.01 -11.49
N SER A 74 11.94 2.40 -10.60
CA SER A 74 13.39 2.59 -10.57
C SER A 74 14.15 1.57 -11.46
N GLY A 75 13.44 0.63 -12.10
CA GLY A 75 14.06 -0.38 -12.96
C GLY A 75 14.87 -1.45 -12.22
N TYR A 76 14.70 -1.59 -10.90
CA TYR A 76 15.34 -2.63 -10.12
C TYR A 76 14.48 -3.89 -10.05
N PRO A 77 15.02 -5.08 -10.31
CA PRO A 77 14.25 -6.33 -10.20
C PRO A 77 13.87 -6.60 -8.75
N LEU A 78 12.69 -7.21 -8.55
CA LEU A 78 12.29 -7.66 -7.22
C LEU A 78 13.20 -8.78 -6.72
N PRO A 79 13.63 -8.73 -5.45
CA PRO A 79 14.38 -9.81 -4.82
C PRO A 79 13.60 -11.14 -4.89
N LYS A 80 14.31 -12.26 -5.10
CA LYS A 80 13.73 -13.62 -5.12
C LYS A 80 13.40 -14.13 -3.72
N ARG A 81 12.59 -13.40 -2.96
CA ARG A 81 12.10 -13.78 -1.62
C ARG A 81 10.65 -13.36 -1.48
N ASP A 82 9.83 -14.15 -0.82
CA ASP A 82 8.37 -13.92 -0.73
C ASP A 82 8.02 -12.67 0.07
N ASP A 83 8.77 -12.37 1.10
CA ASP A 83 8.59 -11.17 1.93
C ASP A 83 9.79 -10.22 1.73
N LEU A 84 9.51 -9.06 1.16
CA LEU A 84 10.56 -8.04 0.91
C LEU A 84 11.18 -7.51 2.21
N TYR A 85 10.45 -7.52 3.31
CA TYR A 85 10.95 -7.07 4.61
C TYR A 85 11.74 -8.14 5.38
N ALA A 86 11.77 -9.39 4.89
CA ALA A 86 12.55 -10.46 5.49
C ALA A 86 14.03 -10.35 5.08
N ILE A 87 14.81 -9.62 5.85
CA ILE A 87 16.26 -9.51 5.72
C ILE A 87 16.90 -10.36 6.81
N GLY A 88 17.80 -11.28 6.43
CA GLY A 88 18.43 -12.22 7.36
C GLY A 88 19.10 -11.52 8.55
N GLY A 89 18.90 -12.07 9.77
CA GLY A 89 19.45 -11.52 11.00
C GLY A 89 18.68 -10.36 11.64
N TYR A 90 17.65 -9.83 10.97
CA TYR A 90 16.86 -8.70 11.47
C TYR A 90 15.38 -9.02 11.60
N ASN A 91 14.73 -8.46 12.63
CA ASN A 91 13.30 -8.63 12.80
C ASN A 91 12.54 -7.90 11.67
N ARG A 92 11.61 -8.62 11.05
CA ARG A 92 10.78 -8.14 9.94
C ARG A 92 10.08 -6.82 10.23
N THR A 93 9.50 -6.68 11.42
CA THR A 93 8.76 -5.46 11.81
C THR A 93 9.70 -4.26 11.88
N VAL A 94 10.91 -4.45 12.38
CA VAL A 94 11.93 -3.38 12.47
C VAL A 94 12.37 -2.95 11.07
N VAL A 95 12.63 -3.90 10.16
CA VAL A 95 12.97 -3.61 8.75
C VAL A 95 11.83 -2.85 8.07
N LYS A 96 10.60 -3.34 8.22
CA LYS A 96 9.41 -2.67 7.66
C LYS A 96 9.28 -1.24 8.20
N ALA A 97 9.38 -1.06 9.52
CA ALA A 97 9.29 0.26 10.15
C ALA A 97 10.36 1.22 9.64
N TRP A 98 11.60 0.74 9.43
CA TRP A 98 12.67 1.55 8.86
C TRP A 98 12.36 2.01 7.45
N ILE A 99 11.96 1.08 6.57
CA ILE A 99 11.66 1.37 5.16
C ILE A 99 10.45 2.30 5.05
N THR A 100 9.39 2.03 5.79
CA THR A 100 8.17 2.86 5.79
C THR A 100 8.45 4.28 6.29
N ALA A 101 9.25 4.42 7.35
CA ALA A 101 9.65 5.72 7.87
C ALA A 101 10.50 6.50 6.85
N THR A 102 11.42 5.82 6.16
CA THR A 102 12.29 6.43 5.15
C THR A 102 11.48 6.88 3.93
N ILE A 103 10.62 6.02 3.39
CA ILE A 103 9.77 6.36 2.23
C ILE A 103 8.82 7.51 2.57
N GLY A 104 8.26 7.55 3.78
CA GLY A 104 7.36 8.61 4.23
C GLY A 104 8.03 9.95 4.54
N HIS A 105 9.34 10.10 4.29
CA HIS A 105 10.12 11.30 4.60
C HIS A 105 11.05 11.68 3.43
N HIS A 106 11.44 12.95 3.35
CA HIS A 106 12.33 13.45 2.29
C HIS A 106 13.84 13.16 2.53
N GLY A 107 14.16 12.29 3.47
CA GLY A 107 15.56 11.98 3.79
C GLY A 107 15.65 10.89 4.86
N PHE A 108 16.88 10.47 5.16
CA PHE A 108 17.13 9.49 6.19
C PHE A 108 16.92 10.08 7.59
N HIS A 109 16.25 9.32 8.44
CA HIS A 109 16.09 9.66 9.83
C HIS A 109 17.34 9.33 10.64
N SER A 110 17.82 10.27 11.47
CA SER A 110 18.88 10.00 12.46
C SER A 110 18.36 9.25 13.69
N ARG A 111 17.04 9.37 13.97
CA ARG A 111 16.36 8.71 15.10
C ARG A 111 15.05 8.10 14.64
N TRP A 112 14.60 7.07 15.33
CA TRP A 112 13.30 6.46 15.08
C TRP A 112 12.15 7.46 15.27
N PRO A 113 11.25 7.62 14.31
CA PRO A 113 10.00 8.37 14.49
C PRO A 113 9.13 7.72 15.58
N LYS A 114 8.32 8.53 16.26
CA LYS A 114 7.49 8.07 17.40
C LYS A 114 6.52 6.95 17.01
N ASN A 115 5.87 7.08 15.84
CA ASN A 115 4.96 6.07 15.30
C ASN A 115 5.67 4.75 14.96
N ALA A 116 6.89 4.80 14.41
CA ALA A 116 7.69 3.60 14.14
C ALA A 116 8.10 2.90 15.46
N ILE A 117 8.46 3.66 16.49
CA ILE A 117 8.73 3.11 17.82
C ILE A 117 7.48 2.41 18.37
N GLN A 118 6.30 3.00 18.20
CA GLN A 118 5.06 2.41 18.68
C GLN A 118 4.74 1.12 17.94
N GLU A 119 4.88 1.07 16.60
CA GLU A 119 4.69 -0.15 15.80
C GLU A 119 5.62 -1.29 16.26
N ILE A 120 6.89 -0.97 16.53
CA ILE A 120 7.87 -1.94 17.03
C ILE A 120 7.47 -2.47 18.40
N LYS A 121 7.03 -1.59 19.32
CA LYS A 121 6.57 -1.98 20.66
C LYS A 121 5.30 -2.83 20.62
N ASP A 122 4.32 -2.46 19.79
CA ASP A 122 3.06 -3.19 19.63
C ASP A 122 3.28 -4.61 19.09
N ALA A 123 4.39 -4.82 18.37
CA ALA A 123 4.85 -6.14 17.95
C ALA A 123 5.60 -6.92 19.05
N GLY A 124 5.65 -6.41 20.28
CA GLY A 124 6.32 -7.05 21.41
C GLY A 124 7.84 -7.03 21.34
N ILE A 125 8.40 -6.10 20.54
CA ILE A 125 9.85 -5.98 20.36
C ILE A 125 10.32 -4.81 21.23
N ASP A 126 11.04 -5.10 22.28
CA ASP A 126 11.78 -4.09 23.00
C ASP A 126 12.85 -3.55 22.06
N LYS A 127 12.81 -2.22 21.82
CA LYS A 127 13.80 -1.56 20.99
C LYS A 127 15.18 -1.78 21.61
N PRO A 128 16.03 -2.63 21.04
CA PRO A 128 17.40 -2.74 21.51
C PRO A 128 18.04 -1.38 21.33
N ALA A 129 18.70 -0.85 22.34
CA ALA A 129 19.46 0.40 22.24
C ALA A 129 20.47 0.39 21.09
N GLU A 130 20.83 -0.80 20.63
CA GLU A 130 21.77 -1.12 19.56
C GLU A 130 21.18 -1.04 18.15
N LEU A 131 19.84 -1.13 17.97
CA LEU A 131 19.20 -1.02 16.66
C LEU A 131 18.78 0.41 16.34
N THR A 132 19.73 1.25 16.01
CA THR A 132 19.46 2.63 15.55
C THR A 132 19.12 2.63 14.05
N MET A 133 18.46 3.71 13.58
CA MET A 133 18.20 3.90 12.15
C MET A 133 19.50 3.87 11.33
N GLY A 134 20.58 4.47 11.85
CA GLY A 134 21.90 4.52 11.19
C GLY A 134 22.58 3.15 11.08
N LEU A 135 22.43 2.27 12.07
CA LEU A 135 22.99 0.91 12.01
C LEU A 135 22.28 0.00 10.99
N LEU A 136 20.98 0.21 10.81
CA LEU A 136 20.21 -0.56 9.83
C LEU A 136 20.38 -0.02 8.40
N GLN A 137 20.72 1.25 8.25
CA GLN A 137 20.80 1.90 6.95
C GLN A 137 21.70 1.13 5.97
N PRO A 138 22.99 0.82 6.23
CA PRO A 138 23.84 0.14 5.27
C PRO A 138 23.31 -1.24 4.90
N VAL A 139 22.73 -1.96 5.85
CA VAL A 139 22.16 -3.30 5.61
C VAL A 139 20.93 -3.21 4.69
N ILE A 140 20.03 -2.25 4.94
CA ILE A 140 18.84 -2.10 4.11
C ILE A 140 19.20 -1.58 2.73
N LEU A 141 20.15 -0.66 2.61
CA LEU A 141 20.60 -0.14 1.32
C LEU A 141 21.32 -1.18 0.46
N ASP A 142 22.01 -2.15 1.08
CA ASP A 142 22.60 -3.30 0.35
C ASP A 142 21.51 -4.17 -0.30
N HIS A 143 20.38 -4.34 0.39
CA HIS A 143 19.22 -5.07 -0.13
C HIS A 143 18.32 -4.28 -1.07
N PHE A 144 18.29 -2.96 -0.92
CA PHE A 144 17.44 -2.03 -1.66
C PHE A 144 18.24 -0.81 -2.11
N PRO A 145 19.14 -0.97 -3.11
CA PRO A 145 20.05 0.10 -3.54
C PRO A 145 19.32 1.38 -4.00
N MET A 146 18.10 1.26 -4.56
CA MET A 146 17.31 2.40 -4.97
C MET A 146 16.92 3.34 -3.83
N LEU A 147 16.96 2.88 -2.57
CA LEU A 147 16.73 3.74 -1.43
C LEU A 147 17.92 4.62 -1.08
N ALA A 148 19.12 4.33 -1.60
CA ALA A 148 20.31 5.15 -1.35
C ALA A 148 20.15 6.59 -1.85
N ASP A 149 19.47 6.74 -2.99
CA ASP A 149 19.21 8.05 -3.60
C ASP A 149 17.92 8.70 -3.09
N TRP A 150 17.19 8.07 -2.16
CA TRP A 150 15.89 8.54 -1.69
C TRP A 150 15.87 10.02 -1.28
N PRO A 151 16.89 10.55 -0.57
CA PRO A 151 16.91 11.96 -0.21
C PRO A 151 16.99 12.94 -1.38
N SER A 152 17.48 12.49 -2.53
CA SER A 152 17.69 13.30 -3.74
C SER A 152 16.82 12.87 -4.92
N GLN A 153 16.01 11.84 -4.77
CA GLN A 153 15.13 11.33 -5.82
C GLN A 153 14.05 12.35 -6.19
N LYS A 154 13.69 12.35 -7.48
CA LYS A 154 12.51 13.07 -7.96
C LYS A 154 11.21 12.43 -7.50
N VAL A 155 11.23 11.11 -7.24
CA VAL A 155 10.07 10.35 -6.76
C VAL A 155 9.92 10.52 -5.25
N THR A 156 8.74 10.87 -4.81
CA THR A 156 8.38 11.06 -3.40
C THR A 156 7.35 10.02 -2.94
N TRP A 157 7.03 9.99 -1.66
CA TRP A 157 5.93 9.17 -1.14
C TRP A 157 4.58 9.49 -1.81
N ALA A 158 4.38 10.75 -2.23
CA ALA A 158 3.14 11.18 -2.88
C ALA A 158 3.00 10.59 -4.29
N ASP A 159 4.12 10.45 -5.02
CA ASP A 159 4.14 9.77 -6.33
C ASP A 159 3.88 8.26 -6.18
N LEU A 160 4.44 7.63 -5.13
CA LEU A 160 4.17 6.22 -4.84
C LEU A 160 2.70 6.02 -4.47
N MET A 161 2.13 6.91 -3.66
CA MET A 161 0.71 6.87 -3.30
C MET A 161 -0.18 7.08 -4.53
N PHE A 162 0.17 8.00 -5.41
CA PHE A 162 -0.55 8.24 -6.65
C PHE A 162 -0.52 7.00 -7.55
N THR A 163 0.67 6.43 -7.78
CA THR A 163 0.81 5.20 -8.58
C THR A 163 -0.01 4.05 -8.00
N GLU A 164 0.01 3.86 -6.67
CA GLU A 164 -0.80 2.86 -5.99
C GLU A 164 -2.30 3.11 -6.20
N SER A 165 -2.74 4.36 -6.03
CA SER A 165 -4.15 4.71 -6.20
C SER A 165 -4.64 4.48 -7.63
N GLU A 166 -3.81 4.80 -8.63
CA GLU A 166 -4.10 4.55 -10.03
C GLU A 166 -4.21 3.04 -10.35
N ILE A 167 -3.36 2.22 -9.73
CA ILE A 167 -3.44 0.76 -9.84
C ILE A 167 -4.77 0.26 -9.27
N ILE A 168 -5.11 0.67 -8.05
CA ILE A 168 -6.33 0.23 -7.36
C ILE A 168 -7.59 0.72 -8.08
N ILE A 169 -7.65 2.00 -8.46
CA ILE A 169 -8.79 2.58 -9.17
C ILE A 169 -8.93 1.94 -10.56
N GLY A 170 -7.82 1.79 -11.29
CA GLY A 170 -7.82 1.12 -12.59
C GLY A 170 -8.35 -0.33 -12.50
N THR A 171 -7.95 -1.06 -11.45
CA THR A 171 -8.46 -2.40 -11.17
C THR A 171 -9.96 -2.39 -10.90
N MET A 172 -10.45 -1.49 -10.05
CA MET A 172 -11.88 -1.36 -9.73
C MET A 172 -12.72 -1.05 -10.97
N LEU A 173 -12.25 -0.12 -11.80
CA LEU A 173 -12.93 0.27 -13.03
C LEU A 173 -12.95 -0.86 -14.05
N GLU A 174 -11.85 -1.57 -14.26
CA GLU A 174 -11.79 -2.71 -15.18
C GLU A 174 -12.67 -3.87 -14.71
N LEU A 175 -12.66 -4.20 -13.42
CA LEU A 175 -13.55 -5.21 -12.82
C LEU A 175 -15.03 -4.84 -13.02
N MET A 176 -15.38 -3.59 -12.82
CA MET A 176 -16.75 -3.13 -13.00
C MET A 176 -17.19 -3.12 -14.47
N HIS A 177 -16.38 -2.54 -15.37
CA HIS A 177 -16.77 -2.33 -16.76
C HIS A 177 -16.67 -3.58 -17.63
N SER A 178 -15.62 -4.40 -17.41
CA SER A 178 -15.36 -5.56 -18.26
C SER A 178 -16.03 -6.83 -17.74
N TYR A 179 -16.23 -6.94 -16.42
CA TYR A 179 -16.70 -8.18 -15.79
C TYR A 179 -17.99 -8.00 -14.96
N GLY A 180 -18.46 -6.77 -14.74
CA GLY A 180 -19.63 -6.51 -13.89
C GLY A 180 -19.40 -6.86 -12.41
N ILE A 181 -18.14 -6.88 -11.97
CA ILE A 181 -17.73 -7.26 -10.62
C ILE A 181 -17.70 -6.04 -9.71
N ALA A 182 -18.43 -6.10 -8.60
CA ALA A 182 -18.35 -5.08 -7.54
C ALA A 182 -17.06 -5.23 -6.74
N CYS A 183 -16.31 -4.13 -6.61
CA CYS A 183 -15.03 -4.08 -5.95
C CYS A 183 -14.94 -2.87 -5.01
N PHE A 184 -14.38 -3.06 -3.81
CA PHE A 184 -14.11 -1.98 -2.85
C PHE A 184 -12.61 -1.89 -2.57
N SER A 185 -12.11 -0.67 -2.37
CA SER A 185 -10.68 -0.42 -2.06
C SER A 185 -10.44 -0.20 -0.58
N VAL A 186 -9.35 -0.73 -0.07
CA VAL A 186 -8.80 -0.38 1.25
C VAL A 186 -7.30 -0.14 1.11
N HIS A 187 -6.91 1.10 0.92
CA HIS A 187 -5.51 1.51 0.67
C HIS A 187 -4.88 0.76 -0.52
N ASP A 188 -3.99 -0.18 -0.24
CA ASP A 188 -3.25 -1.04 -1.16
C ASP A 188 -3.92 -2.41 -1.39
N SER A 189 -5.20 -2.55 -1.00
CA SER A 189 -5.96 -3.78 -1.18
C SER A 189 -7.32 -3.54 -1.84
N ILE A 190 -7.87 -4.61 -2.41
CA ILE A 190 -9.22 -4.66 -2.95
C ILE A 190 -10.04 -5.76 -2.26
N ILE A 191 -11.34 -5.52 -2.13
CA ILE A 191 -12.30 -6.48 -1.58
C ILE A 191 -13.29 -6.84 -2.68
N VAL A 192 -13.40 -8.12 -2.97
CA VAL A 192 -14.32 -8.70 -3.97
C VAL A 192 -15.03 -9.91 -3.39
N ARG A 193 -16.06 -10.41 -4.08
CA ARG A 193 -16.65 -11.71 -3.74
C ARG A 193 -15.60 -12.81 -3.89
N LYS A 194 -15.70 -13.83 -3.08
CA LYS A 194 -14.80 -14.98 -3.12
C LYS A 194 -14.80 -15.69 -4.47
N SER A 195 -15.96 -15.76 -5.14
CA SER A 195 -16.10 -16.31 -6.48
C SER A 195 -15.33 -15.51 -7.55
N ASP A 196 -15.11 -14.21 -7.33
CA ASP A 196 -14.44 -13.33 -8.27
C ASP A 196 -12.92 -13.22 -8.02
N GLN A 197 -12.40 -13.93 -7.00
CA GLN A 197 -11.01 -13.80 -6.52
C GLN A 197 -9.98 -13.92 -7.64
N GLN A 198 -10.10 -14.93 -8.50
CA GLN A 198 -9.10 -15.20 -9.53
C GLN A 198 -9.03 -14.07 -10.56
N ILE A 199 -10.19 -13.64 -11.08
CA ILE A 199 -10.28 -12.54 -12.05
C ILE A 199 -9.74 -11.24 -11.42
N ALA A 200 -10.08 -10.98 -10.16
CA ALA A 200 -9.63 -9.80 -9.44
C ALA A 200 -8.10 -9.79 -9.24
N MET A 201 -7.50 -10.93 -8.92
CA MET A 201 -6.04 -11.07 -8.81
C MET A 201 -5.33 -10.83 -10.14
N GLU A 202 -5.83 -11.41 -11.22
CA GLU A 202 -5.27 -11.23 -12.56
C GLU A 202 -5.38 -9.77 -13.03
N THR A 203 -6.54 -9.15 -12.85
CA THR A 203 -6.76 -7.74 -13.19
C THR A 203 -5.84 -6.81 -12.37
N LEU A 204 -5.69 -7.06 -11.06
CA LEU A 204 -4.81 -6.27 -10.19
C LEU A 204 -3.34 -6.41 -10.61
N LYS A 205 -2.87 -7.62 -10.95
CA LYS A 205 -1.52 -7.85 -11.46
C LYS A 205 -1.28 -7.12 -12.77
N ASP A 206 -2.21 -7.18 -13.70
CA ASP A 206 -2.11 -6.53 -15.00
C ASP A 206 -2.08 -5.01 -14.86
N GLN A 207 -2.96 -4.41 -14.06
CA GLN A 207 -2.96 -2.98 -13.76
C GLN A 207 -1.65 -2.53 -13.08
N PHE A 208 -1.10 -3.37 -12.20
CA PHE A 208 0.19 -3.10 -11.55
C PHE A 208 1.33 -3.15 -12.57
N PHE A 209 1.38 -4.20 -13.39
CA PHE A 209 2.41 -4.37 -14.41
C PHE A 209 2.40 -3.24 -15.45
N ARG A 210 1.23 -2.82 -15.92
CA ARG A 210 1.10 -1.70 -16.88
C ARG A 210 1.72 -0.40 -16.37
N ARG A 211 1.71 -0.16 -15.05
CA ARG A 211 2.22 1.09 -14.45
C ARG A 211 3.65 1.00 -13.95
N THR A 212 4.11 -0.19 -13.62
CA THR A 212 5.42 -0.36 -12.96
C THR A 212 6.41 -1.22 -13.73
N GLY A 213 5.94 -1.97 -14.73
CA GLY A 213 6.75 -2.90 -15.51
C GLY A 213 7.11 -4.21 -14.79
N ILE A 214 6.59 -4.43 -13.57
CA ILE A 214 6.85 -5.65 -12.79
C ILE A 214 5.54 -6.24 -12.24
N GLU A 215 5.53 -7.53 -11.94
CA GLU A 215 4.39 -8.19 -11.30
C GLU A 215 4.48 -8.05 -9.78
N PRO A 216 3.36 -7.67 -9.10
CA PRO A 216 3.31 -7.64 -7.65
C PRO A 216 3.14 -9.04 -7.06
N ARG A 217 3.56 -9.21 -5.81
CA ARG A 217 3.11 -10.33 -4.99
C ARG A 217 1.82 -9.96 -4.29
N LEU A 218 0.81 -10.81 -4.43
CA LEU A 218 -0.50 -10.61 -3.80
C LEU A 218 -0.68 -11.56 -2.63
N LYS A 219 -1.39 -11.09 -1.62
CA LYS A 219 -1.81 -11.88 -0.46
C LYS A 219 -3.31 -11.85 -0.36
N VAL A 220 -3.94 -13.02 -0.30
CA VAL A 220 -5.38 -13.17 -0.06
C VAL A 220 -5.62 -13.42 1.42
N ASN A 221 -6.61 -12.72 2.00
CA ASN A 221 -6.94 -12.75 3.42
C ASN A 221 -8.43 -12.99 3.64
#